data_287d617cbaaeda3e948622a8691ff6fd
#
_entry.id   287d617cbaaeda3e948622a8691ff6fd
#
_cell.length_a   1.000
_cell.length_b   1.000
_cell.length_c   1.000
_cell.angle_alpha   90.00
_cell.angle_beta   90.00
_cell.angle_gamma   90.00
#
_symmetry.space_group_name_H-M   'P 1'
#
loop_
_entity.id
_entity.type
_entity.pdbx_description
1 polymer ?
#
loop_
_entity_poly.entity_id
_entity_poly.type
_entity_poly.pdbx_seq_one_letter_code
_entity_poly.pdbx_strand_id
1 'polypeptide(L)'
;SIFDFSSNRTDSGNFPFSIWAKLMRETISLREQELLSVSPCGGVRELREAIASHLSSFRGMNVDPDQIIVGAGTEYLYGLLVKLLGTDKVYCVEDPGYKKISQIYECNNAKCLPVQMDEQGISVELIKKANAQIAHISPTHHFPTGITMPVNRRYELLAWANESSDRYIIEDDYDSEFRMNGHPIPPILSIDACEKVIYINTFSKSLTSTIRISYMVLPEQLLPAWHAKYALYSGTVSRFEQQTLARFITGGYFTRHLARER
;
A
#
# COMPACT_ATOMS: atom_id res chain seq x y z
N SER A 1 -0.71 19.37 -26.56
CA SER A 1 -1.17 18.44 -25.50
C SER A 1 -0.68 18.98 -24.17
N ILE A 2 -1.60 19.42 -23.38
CA ILE A 2 -1.33 19.86 -22.01
C ILE A 2 -1.18 18.58 -21.21
N PHE A 3 0.02 18.32 -20.70
CA PHE A 3 0.25 17.22 -19.77
C PHE A 3 -0.45 17.57 -18.46
N ASP A 4 -1.54 16.88 -18.15
CA ASP A 4 -2.25 17.01 -16.89
C ASP A 4 -1.56 16.18 -15.83
N PHE A 5 -0.68 16.79 -15.04
CA PHE A 5 0.01 16.16 -13.92
C PHE A 5 -0.87 16.00 -12.67
N SER A 6 -2.10 16.49 -12.71
CA SER A 6 -3.05 16.37 -11.59
C SER A 6 -3.87 15.09 -11.62
N SER A 7 -3.94 14.42 -12.77
CA SER A 7 -4.71 13.20 -12.93
C SER A 7 -3.86 11.96 -12.66
N ASN A 8 -4.24 11.22 -11.66
CA ASN A 8 -3.65 9.94 -11.27
C ASN A 8 -4.13 8.82 -12.22
N ARG A 9 -4.28 9.13 -13.52
CA ARG A 9 -4.77 8.19 -14.54
C ARG A 9 -3.61 7.43 -15.15
N THR A 10 -3.68 6.10 -15.08
CA THR A 10 -2.86 5.21 -15.90
C THR A 10 -3.37 5.24 -17.34
N ASP A 11 -2.45 5.14 -18.29
CA ASP A 11 -2.82 5.00 -19.70
C ASP A 11 -3.59 3.69 -19.89
N SER A 12 -4.87 3.81 -20.26
CA SER A 12 -5.76 2.66 -20.46
C SER A 12 -5.41 1.82 -21.71
N GLY A 13 -4.48 2.30 -22.53
CA GLY A 13 -4.09 1.63 -23.78
C GLY A 13 -3.38 0.29 -23.59
N ASN A 14 -2.78 0.09 -22.43
CA ASN A 14 -1.93 -1.07 -22.15
C ASN A 14 -2.59 -2.12 -21.24
N PHE A 15 -3.85 -1.91 -20.85
CA PHE A 15 -4.54 -2.89 -20.01
C PHE A 15 -4.82 -4.20 -20.79
N PRO A 16 -4.47 -5.37 -20.25
CA PRO A 16 -4.57 -6.66 -20.95
C PRO A 16 -6.02 -7.20 -20.95
N PHE A 17 -6.93 -6.55 -21.66
CA PHE A 17 -8.37 -6.87 -21.64
C PHE A 17 -8.70 -8.32 -21.99
N SER A 18 -8.09 -8.88 -23.02
CA SER A 18 -8.40 -10.26 -23.47
C SER A 18 -8.00 -11.30 -22.43
N ILE A 19 -6.84 -11.12 -21.79
CA ILE A 19 -6.38 -12.00 -20.72
C ILE A 19 -7.29 -11.86 -19.51
N TRP A 20 -7.58 -10.62 -19.12
CA TRP A 20 -8.46 -10.34 -17.98
C TRP A 20 -9.85 -10.95 -18.16
N ALA A 21 -10.45 -10.77 -19.34
CA ALA A 21 -11.76 -11.35 -19.66
C ALA A 21 -11.74 -12.88 -19.63
N LYS A 22 -10.68 -13.50 -20.12
CA LYS A 22 -10.49 -14.94 -20.04
C LYS A 22 -10.45 -15.41 -18.58
N LEU A 23 -9.67 -14.77 -17.75
CA LEU A 23 -9.53 -15.12 -16.34
C LEU A 23 -10.82 -14.88 -15.55
N MET A 24 -11.58 -13.84 -15.87
CA MET A 24 -12.91 -13.62 -15.30
C MET A 24 -13.87 -14.76 -15.65
N ARG A 25 -13.91 -15.19 -16.90
CA ARG A 25 -14.75 -16.33 -17.32
C ARG A 25 -14.35 -17.61 -16.61
N GLU A 26 -13.07 -17.89 -16.51
CA GLU A 26 -12.56 -19.06 -15.76
C GLU A 26 -12.94 -19.00 -14.28
N THR A 27 -12.82 -17.83 -13.66
CA THR A 27 -13.20 -17.61 -12.26
C THR A 27 -14.68 -17.90 -12.04
N ILE A 28 -15.56 -17.38 -12.90
CA ILE A 28 -17.01 -17.62 -12.83
C ILE A 28 -17.31 -19.10 -12.97
N SER A 29 -16.72 -19.77 -13.97
CA SER A 29 -17.01 -21.18 -14.25
C SER A 29 -16.56 -22.13 -13.14
N LEU A 30 -15.48 -21.80 -12.43
CA LEU A 30 -14.88 -22.71 -11.45
C LEU A 30 -15.35 -22.46 -10.01
N ARG A 31 -15.93 -21.30 -9.72
CA ARG A 31 -16.19 -20.86 -8.34
C ARG A 31 -17.55 -20.19 -8.13
N GLU A 32 -18.56 -20.58 -8.90
CA GLU A 32 -19.88 -19.95 -8.89
C GLU A 32 -20.46 -19.74 -7.48
N GLN A 33 -20.42 -20.77 -6.65
CA GLN A 33 -21.00 -20.69 -5.30
C GLN A 33 -20.22 -19.76 -4.38
N GLU A 34 -18.90 -19.80 -4.44
CA GLU A 34 -18.04 -18.93 -3.62
C GLU A 34 -18.20 -17.45 -4.00
N LEU A 35 -18.38 -17.15 -5.29
CA LEU A 35 -18.52 -15.78 -5.79
C LEU A 35 -19.77 -15.09 -5.28
N LEU A 36 -20.80 -15.84 -4.90
CA LEU A 36 -22.04 -15.29 -4.33
C LEU A 36 -21.94 -15.00 -2.84
N SER A 37 -20.85 -15.39 -2.19
CA SER A 37 -20.59 -15.12 -0.78
C SER A 37 -19.95 -13.76 -0.60
N VAL A 38 -20.23 -13.12 0.53
CA VAL A 38 -19.55 -11.87 0.92
C VAL A 38 -18.06 -12.15 1.16
N SER A 39 -17.20 -11.27 0.65
CA SER A 39 -15.76 -11.37 0.87
C SER A 39 -15.44 -11.20 2.36
N PRO A 40 -14.53 -12.02 2.92
CA PRO A 40 -14.09 -11.81 4.29
C PRO A 40 -13.42 -10.45 4.46
N CYS A 41 -13.48 -9.90 5.66
CA CYS A 41 -12.75 -8.70 6.00
C CYS A 41 -11.25 -8.92 5.78
N GLY A 42 -10.63 -8.03 5.05
CA GLY A 42 -9.21 -8.17 4.68
C GLY A 42 -8.96 -8.94 3.38
N GLY A 43 -9.99 -9.49 2.75
CA GLY A 43 -9.88 -10.10 1.42
C GLY A 43 -9.78 -11.62 1.42
N VAL A 44 -9.99 -12.20 0.24
CA VAL A 44 -9.94 -13.66 0.05
C VAL A 44 -8.50 -14.18 0.21
N ARG A 45 -8.37 -15.38 0.75
CA ARG A 45 -7.07 -15.97 1.05
C ARG A 45 -6.21 -16.14 -0.20
N GLU A 46 -6.79 -16.55 -1.30
CA GLU A 46 -6.08 -16.76 -2.56
C GLU A 46 -5.41 -15.49 -3.08
N LEU A 47 -6.07 -14.34 -2.97
CA LEU A 47 -5.46 -13.07 -3.34
C LEU A 47 -4.35 -12.66 -2.38
N ARG A 48 -4.55 -12.83 -1.07
CA ARG A 48 -3.54 -12.52 -0.07
C ARG A 48 -2.29 -13.38 -0.22
N GLU A 49 -2.45 -14.67 -0.51
CA GLU A 49 -1.33 -15.58 -0.82
C GLU A 49 -0.61 -15.17 -2.10
N ALA A 50 -1.35 -14.79 -3.15
CA ALA A 50 -0.77 -14.31 -4.41
C ALA A 50 0.04 -13.02 -4.19
N ILE A 51 -0.47 -12.08 -3.41
CA ILE A 51 0.24 -10.85 -3.07
C ILE A 51 1.50 -11.15 -2.26
N ALA A 52 1.43 -12.01 -1.25
CA ALA A 52 2.59 -12.40 -0.45
C ALA A 52 3.71 -13.01 -1.31
N SER A 53 3.34 -13.89 -2.23
CA SER A 53 4.28 -14.50 -3.19
C SER A 53 4.90 -13.47 -4.13
N HIS A 54 4.09 -12.53 -4.64
CA HIS A 54 4.58 -11.42 -5.47
C HIS A 54 5.58 -10.53 -4.72
N LEU A 55 5.27 -10.16 -3.49
CA LEU A 55 6.17 -9.34 -2.65
C LEU A 55 7.48 -10.05 -2.34
N SER A 56 7.43 -11.37 -2.12
CA SER A 56 8.63 -12.18 -1.92
C SER A 56 9.52 -12.17 -3.17
N SER A 57 8.95 -12.45 -4.33
CA SER A 57 9.70 -12.55 -5.59
C SER A 57 10.19 -11.20 -6.09
N PHE A 58 9.39 -10.15 -5.92
CA PHE A 58 9.60 -8.85 -6.56
C PHE A 58 10.32 -7.85 -5.65
N ARG A 59 10.03 -7.86 -4.34
CA ARG A 59 10.60 -6.93 -3.36
C ARG A 59 11.47 -7.60 -2.31
N GLY A 60 11.59 -8.93 -2.33
CA GLY A 60 12.33 -9.67 -1.30
C GLY A 60 11.71 -9.56 0.10
N MET A 61 10.40 -9.29 0.16
CA MET A 61 9.67 -9.17 1.43
C MET A 61 9.10 -10.52 1.84
N ASN A 62 9.39 -10.94 3.06
CA ASN A 62 8.81 -12.14 3.64
C ASN A 62 7.60 -11.75 4.51
N VAL A 63 6.40 -11.90 3.93
CA VAL A 63 5.14 -11.48 4.54
C VAL A 63 4.21 -12.68 4.66
N ASP A 64 3.60 -12.86 5.85
CA ASP A 64 2.54 -13.83 6.03
C ASP A 64 1.25 -13.31 5.37
N PRO A 65 0.51 -14.14 4.61
CA PRO A 65 -0.79 -13.74 4.05
C PRO A 65 -1.78 -13.19 5.08
N ASP A 66 -1.69 -13.62 6.33
CA ASP A 66 -2.56 -13.13 7.42
C ASP A 66 -2.26 -11.68 7.82
N GLN A 67 -1.11 -11.14 7.44
CA GLN A 67 -0.76 -9.72 7.64
C GLN A 67 -1.34 -8.82 6.54
N ILE A 68 -1.83 -9.39 5.44
CA ILE A 68 -2.27 -8.64 4.27
C ILE A 68 -3.76 -8.32 4.39
N ILE A 69 -4.08 -7.04 4.23
CA ILE A 69 -5.44 -6.51 4.23
C ILE A 69 -5.72 -5.88 2.88
N VAL A 70 -6.65 -6.45 2.15
CA VAL A 70 -7.11 -5.95 0.84
C VAL A 70 -8.27 -4.97 1.04
N GLY A 71 -8.25 -3.87 0.31
CA GLY A 71 -9.31 -2.87 0.37
C GLY A 71 -9.56 -2.17 -0.97
N ALA A 72 -10.69 -1.50 -1.07
CA ALA A 72 -11.13 -0.80 -2.27
C ALA A 72 -10.47 0.58 -2.40
N GLY A 73 -9.18 0.60 -2.72
CA GLY A 73 -8.38 1.80 -2.91
C GLY A 73 -7.64 2.26 -1.67
N THR A 74 -6.59 3.05 -1.88
CA THR A 74 -5.72 3.54 -0.80
C THR A 74 -6.43 4.49 0.15
N GLU A 75 -7.37 5.29 -0.35
CA GLU A 75 -8.17 6.21 0.48
C GLU A 75 -8.95 5.46 1.58
N TYR A 76 -9.56 4.35 1.20
CA TYR A 76 -10.23 3.47 2.15
C TYR A 76 -9.27 2.92 3.21
N LEU A 77 -8.09 2.48 2.78
CA LEU A 77 -7.06 1.96 3.70
C LEU A 77 -6.55 3.03 4.67
N TYR A 78 -6.37 4.26 4.22
CA TYR A 78 -5.97 5.37 5.10
C TYR A 78 -7.02 5.61 6.19
N GLY A 79 -8.29 5.57 5.83
CA GLY A 79 -9.40 5.68 6.79
C GLY A 79 -9.39 4.55 7.82
N LEU A 80 -9.15 3.32 7.38
CA LEU A 80 -9.01 2.16 8.28
C LEU A 80 -7.84 2.33 9.24
N LEU A 81 -6.70 2.84 8.76
CA LEU A 81 -5.52 3.08 9.58
C LEU A 81 -5.78 4.12 10.67
N VAL A 82 -6.48 5.20 10.36
CA VAL A 82 -6.86 6.19 11.38
C VAL A 82 -7.71 5.57 12.48
N LYS A 83 -8.66 4.73 12.11
CA LYS A 83 -9.50 4.01 13.09
C LYS A 83 -8.70 3.00 13.91
N LEU A 84 -7.70 2.36 13.30
CA LEU A 84 -6.86 1.37 13.98
C LEU A 84 -5.85 2.02 14.92
N LEU A 85 -5.16 3.07 14.44
CA LEU A 85 -4.09 3.74 15.17
C LEU A 85 -4.59 4.80 16.14
N GLY A 86 -5.71 5.43 15.83
CA GLY A 86 -6.37 6.43 16.67
C GLY A 86 -6.39 7.83 16.10
N THR A 87 -7.45 8.58 16.40
CA THR A 87 -7.60 9.99 16.04
C THR A 87 -6.92 10.94 17.04
N ASP A 88 -6.46 10.41 18.15
CA ASP A 88 -5.69 11.11 19.18
C ASP A 88 -4.20 11.26 18.83
N LYS A 89 -3.74 10.63 17.75
CA LYS A 89 -2.39 10.71 17.27
C LYS A 89 -2.21 11.90 16.33
N VAL A 90 -0.99 12.43 16.25
CA VAL A 90 -0.59 13.40 15.24
C VAL A 90 0.07 12.66 14.09
N TYR A 91 -0.52 12.80 12.92
CA TYR A 91 -0.02 12.25 11.67
C TYR A 91 0.86 13.30 10.99
N CYS A 92 1.89 12.90 10.29
CA CYS A 92 2.66 13.79 9.45
C CYS A 92 2.88 13.21 8.06
N VAL A 93 3.02 14.11 7.09
CA VAL A 93 3.28 13.80 5.68
C VAL A 93 4.46 14.60 5.18
N GLU A 94 5.06 14.13 4.10
CA GLU A 94 6.17 14.80 3.43
C GLU A 94 5.74 16.14 2.80
N ASP A 95 6.56 17.18 2.95
CA ASP A 95 6.35 18.49 2.34
C ASP A 95 7.62 18.92 1.59
N PRO A 96 7.56 19.16 0.27
CA PRO A 96 6.38 19.09 -0.59
C PRO A 96 5.85 17.66 -0.73
N GLY A 97 4.57 17.52 -1.05
CA GLY A 97 3.95 16.20 -1.20
C GLY A 97 2.58 16.27 -1.84
N TYR A 98 1.94 15.11 -1.92
CA TYR A 98 0.61 14.99 -2.48
C TYR A 98 -0.45 15.41 -1.46
N LYS A 99 -0.99 16.60 -1.61
CA LYS A 99 -1.93 17.23 -0.67
C LYS A 99 -3.17 16.38 -0.36
N LYS A 100 -3.58 15.52 -1.28
CA LYS A 100 -4.73 14.65 -1.10
C LYS A 100 -4.57 13.72 0.11
N ILE A 101 -3.35 13.28 0.40
CA ILE A 101 -3.07 12.39 1.54
C ILE A 101 -3.43 13.08 2.86
N SER A 102 -2.94 14.30 3.09
CA SER A 102 -3.26 15.04 4.30
C SER A 102 -4.76 15.36 4.41
N GLN A 103 -5.39 15.69 3.29
CA GLN A 103 -6.84 15.94 3.25
C GLN A 103 -7.65 14.70 3.64
N ILE A 104 -7.24 13.52 3.20
CA ILE A 104 -7.92 12.27 3.58
C ILE A 104 -7.78 12.01 5.09
N TYR A 105 -6.60 12.21 5.66
CA TYR A 105 -6.42 12.09 7.11
C TYR A 105 -7.30 13.08 7.87
N GLU A 106 -7.34 14.33 7.46
CA GLU A 106 -8.19 15.36 8.06
C GLU A 106 -9.68 15.03 7.95
N CYS A 107 -10.12 14.50 6.80
CA CYS A 107 -11.50 14.03 6.62
C CYS A 107 -11.87 12.85 7.55
N ASN A 108 -10.89 12.14 8.06
CA ASN A 108 -11.06 11.08 9.05
C ASN A 108 -10.82 11.59 10.48
N ASN A 109 -10.86 12.88 10.69
CA ASN A 109 -10.69 13.55 12.00
C ASN A 109 -9.29 13.34 12.63
N ALA A 110 -8.29 13.07 11.83
CA ALA A 110 -6.90 12.99 12.27
C ALA A 110 -6.19 14.32 12.03
N LYS A 111 -5.43 14.77 13.04
CA LYS A 111 -4.54 15.92 12.86
C LYS A 111 -3.38 15.47 11.98
N CYS A 112 -3.16 16.15 10.86
CA CYS A 112 -2.10 15.86 9.91
C CYS A 112 -1.27 17.10 9.63
N LEU A 113 0.04 17.03 9.89
CA LEU A 113 0.98 18.15 9.74
C LEU A 113 1.94 17.86 8.58
N PRO A 114 2.23 18.88 7.74
CA PRO A 114 3.32 18.78 6.78
C PRO A 114 4.65 18.87 7.51
N VAL A 115 5.60 18.00 7.13
CA VAL A 115 6.97 18.02 7.64
C VAL A 115 7.94 18.14 6.48
N GLN A 116 8.80 19.13 6.53
CA GLN A 116 9.73 19.44 5.45
C GLN A 116 10.72 18.30 5.19
N MET A 117 11.04 18.15 3.93
CA MET A 117 12.06 17.24 3.43
C MET A 117 13.39 17.97 3.26
N ASP A 118 14.46 17.22 3.39
CA ASP A 118 15.77 17.60 2.89
C ASP A 118 16.14 16.73 1.65
N GLU A 119 17.40 16.70 1.27
CA GLU A 119 17.88 15.96 0.10
C GLU A 119 17.72 14.43 0.21
N GLN A 120 17.51 13.92 1.42
CA GLN A 120 17.39 12.49 1.72
C GLN A 120 15.94 12.06 2.03
N GLY A 121 15.00 12.98 2.03
CA GLY A 121 13.62 12.72 2.37
C GLY A 121 13.15 13.46 3.61
N ILE A 122 12.09 12.98 4.24
CA ILE A 122 11.50 13.62 5.42
C ILE A 122 12.53 13.79 6.55
N SER A 123 12.51 14.95 7.20
CA SER A 123 13.42 15.27 8.32
C SER A 123 12.91 14.64 9.61
N VAL A 124 13.67 13.71 10.19
CA VAL A 124 13.35 13.09 11.48
C VAL A 124 13.35 14.11 12.62
N GLU A 125 14.28 15.08 12.58
CA GLU A 125 14.31 16.17 13.57
C GLU A 125 13.00 16.96 13.57
N LEU A 126 12.49 17.27 12.38
CA LEU A 126 11.24 18.02 12.26
C LEU A 126 10.00 17.19 12.61
N ILE A 127 10.04 15.88 12.42
CA ILE A 127 9.00 14.96 12.92
C ILE A 127 8.94 15.06 14.46
N LYS A 128 10.09 15.05 15.13
CA LYS A 128 10.18 15.17 16.58
C LYS A 128 9.67 16.54 17.06
N LYS A 129 10.04 17.62 16.39
CA LYS A 129 9.54 18.98 16.68
C LYS A 129 8.03 19.11 16.51
N ALA A 130 7.47 18.44 15.51
CA ALA A 130 6.02 18.40 15.28
C ALA A 130 5.27 17.53 16.30
N ASN A 131 5.98 16.79 17.13
CA ASN A 131 5.44 15.84 18.09
C ASN A 131 4.47 14.85 17.43
N ALA A 132 4.84 14.34 16.24
CA ALA A 132 4.05 13.37 15.49
C ALA A 132 4.33 11.93 15.97
N GLN A 133 3.30 11.09 15.88
CA GLN A 133 3.38 9.67 16.19
C GLN A 133 3.34 8.80 14.94
N ILE A 134 2.68 9.26 13.88
CA ILE A 134 2.49 8.50 12.64
C ILE A 134 3.09 9.27 11.47
N ALA A 135 4.07 8.69 10.80
CA ALA A 135 4.71 9.28 9.63
C ALA A 135 4.32 8.51 8.35
N HIS A 136 3.62 9.18 7.44
CA HIS A 136 3.25 8.63 6.13
C HIS A 136 4.26 9.12 5.09
N ILE A 137 5.01 8.20 4.48
CA ILE A 137 6.12 8.51 3.57
C ILE A 137 6.08 7.62 2.33
N SER A 138 6.74 8.10 1.27
CA SER A 138 6.96 7.37 0.01
C SER A 138 8.46 7.27 -0.28
N PRO A 139 9.17 6.33 0.36
CA PRO A 139 10.63 6.29 0.34
C PRO A 139 11.24 5.76 -0.95
N THR A 140 10.51 4.95 -1.72
CA THR A 140 11.02 4.39 -2.97
C THR A 140 11.07 5.43 -4.08
N HIS A 141 10.01 6.23 -4.18
CA HIS A 141 9.93 7.34 -5.14
C HIS A 141 8.96 8.40 -4.63
N HIS A 142 9.49 9.51 -4.19
CA HIS A 142 8.67 10.61 -3.68
C HIS A 142 8.12 11.47 -4.82
N PHE A 143 6.84 11.77 -4.79
CA PHE A 143 6.20 12.75 -5.67
C PHE A 143 5.97 14.07 -4.89
N PRO A 144 6.33 15.24 -5.42
CA PRO A 144 6.85 15.50 -6.80
C PRO A 144 8.37 15.57 -6.92
N THR A 145 9.14 15.33 -5.86
CA THR A 145 10.59 15.60 -5.86
C THR A 145 11.43 14.54 -6.59
N GLY A 146 10.91 13.33 -6.72
CA GLY A 146 11.65 12.20 -7.27
C GLY A 146 12.72 11.63 -6.34
N ILE A 147 12.79 12.08 -5.08
CA ILE A 147 13.78 11.61 -4.11
C ILE A 147 13.53 10.13 -3.78
N THR A 148 14.59 9.33 -3.83
CA THR A 148 14.64 8.00 -3.25
C THR A 148 15.35 8.10 -1.90
N MET A 149 14.67 7.70 -0.83
CA MET A 149 15.24 7.78 0.51
C MET A 149 16.40 6.81 0.67
N PRO A 150 17.60 7.27 1.05
CA PRO A 150 18.74 6.39 1.25
C PRO A 150 18.59 5.55 2.53
N VAL A 151 19.36 4.47 2.60
CA VAL A 151 19.28 3.48 3.68
C VAL A 151 19.51 4.11 5.07
N ASN A 152 20.46 5.04 5.18
CA ASN A 152 20.74 5.71 6.47
C ASN A 152 19.51 6.46 7.01
N ARG A 153 18.77 7.18 6.16
CA ARG A 153 17.55 7.88 6.58
C ARG A 153 16.44 6.89 6.97
N ARG A 154 16.36 5.75 6.30
CA ARG A 154 15.39 4.68 6.64
C ARG A 154 15.67 4.15 8.05
N TYR A 155 16.93 3.94 8.41
CA TYR A 155 17.31 3.53 9.77
C TYR A 155 17.05 4.63 10.81
N GLU A 156 17.26 5.89 10.47
CA GLU A 156 16.89 7.01 11.38
C GLU A 156 15.39 7.02 11.69
N LEU A 157 14.55 6.80 10.67
CA LEU A 157 13.10 6.71 10.86
C LEU A 157 12.70 5.52 11.72
N LEU A 158 13.30 4.36 11.50
CA LEU A 158 13.07 3.18 12.35
C LEU A 158 13.49 3.44 13.79
N ALA A 159 14.63 4.08 14.01
CA ALA A 159 15.08 4.46 15.34
C ALA A 159 14.08 5.40 16.01
N TRP A 160 13.58 6.42 15.28
CA TRP A 160 12.55 7.31 15.77
C TRP A 160 11.27 6.54 16.15
N ALA A 161 10.80 5.61 15.32
CA ALA A 161 9.61 4.83 15.61
C ALA A 161 9.79 3.93 16.85
N ASN A 162 11.01 3.43 17.06
CA ASN A 162 11.33 2.56 18.19
C ASN A 162 11.45 3.30 19.53
N GLU A 163 11.56 4.62 19.53
CA GLU A 163 11.64 5.41 20.77
C GLU A 163 10.32 5.42 21.55
N SER A 164 9.18 5.10 20.94
CA SER A 164 7.88 5.12 21.61
C SER A 164 6.95 4.05 21.02
N SER A 165 6.14 3.43 21.89
CA SER A 165 5.23 2.34 21.50
C SER A 165 4.07 2.80 20.60
N ASP A 166 3.73 4.09 20.60
CA ASP A 166 2.63 4.67 19.82
C ASP A 166 3.05 5.23 18.46
N ARG A 167 4.33 5.09 18.08
CA ARG A 167 4.86 5.54 16.81
C ARG A 167 4.83 4.46 15.76
N TYR A 168 4.43 4.82 14.54
CA TYR A 168 4.42 3.95 13.35
C TYR A 168 4.84 4.72 12.11
N ILE A 169 5.39 3.99 11.15
CA ILE A 169 5.70 4.48 9.81
C ILE A 169 4.73 3.83 8.83
N ILE A 170 4.04 4.64 8.02
CA ILE A 170 3.26 4.15 6.89
C ILE A 170 4.12 4.33 5.65
N GLU A 171 4.58 3.21 5.09
CA GLU A 171 5.38 3.16 3.87
C GLU A 171 4.49 2.97 2.67
N ASP A 172 4.30 4.03 1.87
CA ASP A 172 3.48 4.03 0.67
C ASP A 172 4.35 3.79 -0.56
N ASP A 173 4.21 2.60 -1.15
CA ASP A 173 5.08 2.09 -2.21
C ASP A 173 4.35 2.03 -3.57
N TYR A 174 3.55 3.00 -3.87
CA TYR A 174 2.50 3.06 -4.90
C TYR A 174 2.95 2.77 -6.34
N ASP A 175 4.22 2.93 -6.69
CA ASP A 175 4.74 2.72 -8.05
C ASP A 175 6.05 1.91 -8.10
N SER A 176 6.33 1.13 -7.07
CA SER A 176 7.57 0.38 -6.93
C SER A 176 7.85 -0.58 -8.08
N GLU A 177 6.80 -1.14 -8.69
CA GLU A 177 6.92 -2.07 -9.81
C GLU A 177 7.58 -1.45 -11.05
N PHE A 178 7.49 -0.14 -11.22
CA PHE A 178 8.06 0.59 -12.36
C PHE A 178 9.46 1.16 -12.09
N ARG A 179 9.90 1.17 -10.84
CA ARG A 179 11.12 1.85 -10.40
C ARG A 179 12.29 0.91 -10.10
N MET A 180 12.19 -0.35 -10.49
CA MET A 180 13.16 -1.40 -10.19
C MET A 180 14.28 -1.48 -11.24
N ASN A 181 15.05 -0.40 -11.42
CA ASN A 181 16.23 -0.38 -12.27
C ASN A 181 17.51 -0.48 -11.40
N GLY A 182 18.34 -1.50 -11.67
CA GLY A 182 19.59 -1.72 -10.94
C GLY A 182 19.39 -2.50 -9.62
N HIS A 183 20.12 -2.12 -8.56
CA HIS A 183 19.97 -2.69 -7.23
C HIS A 183 18.98 -1.84 -6.41
N PRO A 184 17.70 -2.21 -6.32
CA PRO A 184 16.73 -1.43 -5.59
C PRO A 184 17.04 -1.47 -4.09
N ILE A 185 16.84 -0.33 -3.43
CA ILE A 185 16.91 -0.28 -1.96
C ILE A 185 15.72 -1.08 -1.42
N PRO A 186 15.95 -2.00 -0.45
CA PRO A 186 14.85 -2.75 0.15
C PRO A 186 13.82 -1.83 0.79
N PRO A 187 12.54 -2.18 0.80
CA PRO A 187 11.52 -1.43 1.55
C PRO A 187 11.90 -1.32 3.02
N ILE A 188 11.42 -0.27 3.68
CA ILE A 188 11.66 -0.10 5.12
C ILE A 188 11.10 -1.30 5.91
N LEU A 189 9.95 -1.84 5.48
CA LEU A 189 9.38 -3.04 6.09
C LEU A 189 10.38 -4.21 6.14
N SER A 190 11.22 -4.38 5.11
CA SER A 190 12.19 -5.48 5.03
C SER A 190 13.32 -5.38 6.06
N ILE A 191 13.61 -4.18 6.54
CA ILE A 191 14.66 -3.91 7.53
C ILE A 191 14.10 -3.59 8.92
N ASP A 192 12.79 -3.67 9.08
CA ASP A 192 12.07 -3.40 10.32
C ASP A 192 12.08 -4.62 11.24
N ALA A 193 12.95 -4.60 12.26
CA ALA A 193 13.05 -5.67 13.26
C ALA A 193 12.02 -5.54 14.40
N CYS A 194 11.36 -4.40 14.54
CA CYS A 194 10.52 -4.06 15.70
C CYS A 194 9.03 -3.87 15.39
N GLU A 195 8.60 -4.25 14.19
CA GLU A 195 7.20 -4.21 13.77
C GLU A 195 6.57 -2.80 13.84
N LYS A 196 7.28 -1.82 13.29
CA LYS A 196 6.89 -0.41 13.27
C LYS A 196 6.37 0.08 11.94
N VAL A 197 6.48 -0.72 10.88
CA VAL A 197 6.15 -0.31 9.52
C VAL A 197 4.85 -0.96 9.06
N ILE A 198 3.95 -0.11 8.56
CA ILE A 198 2.75 -0.51 7.82
C ILE A 198 3.04 -0.22 6.35
N TYR A 199 3.04 -1.25 5.51
CA TYR A 199 3.33 -1.15 4.09
C TYR A 199 2.03 -1.04 3.30
N ILE A 200 1.95 -0.10 2.34
CA ILE A 200 0.78 0.08 1.47
C ILE A 200 1.22 0.05 0.01
N ASN A 201 0.47 -0.64 -0.82
CA ASN A 201 0.61 -0.61 -2.27
C ASN A 201 -0.75 -0.75 -2.96
N THR A 202 -0.78 -0.50 -4.27
CA THR A 202 -2.00 -0.50 -5.06
C THR A 202 -1.77 -1.10 -6.43
N PHE A 203 -2.78 -1.77 -6.98
CA PHE A 203 -2.80 -2.22 -8.38
C PHE A 203 -3.32 -1.17 -9.34
N SER A 204 -3.82 -0.04 -8.84
CA SER A 204 -4.33 1.07 -9.66
C SER A 204 -3.27 1.70 -10.55
N LYS A 205 -2.01 1.66 -10.16
CA LYS A 205 -0.87 2.20 -10.94
C LYS A 205 -0.30 1.18 -11.91
N SER A 206 -0.19 -0.07 -11.50
CA SER A 206 0.43 -1.13 -12.29
C SER A 206 -0.52 -1.77 -13.31
N LEU A 207 -1.83 -1.66 -13.13
CA LEU A 207 -2.84 -2.18 -14.06
C LEU A 207 -3.67 -1.04 -14.65
N THR A 208 -4.69 -0.58 -13.92
CA THR A 208 -5.54 0.55 -14.33
C THR A 208 -6.17 1.20 -13.11
N SER A 209 -6.41 2.51 -13.19
CA SER A 209 -7.00 3.28 -12.10
C SER A 209 -8.44 2.89 -11.75
N THR A 210 -9.13 2.19 -12.65
CA THR A 210 -10.49 1.68 -12.41
C THR A 210 -10.51 0.39 -11.60
N ILE A 211 -9.42 -0.35 -11.55
CA ILE A 211 -9.24 -1.45 -10.60
C ILE A 211 -8.94 -0.85 -9.23
N ARG A 212 -9.97 -0.85 -8.37
CA ARG A 212 -9.91 -0.28 -7.02
C ARG A 212 -9.46 -1.33 -6.02
N ILE A 213 -8.32 -1.98 -6.29
CA ILE A 213 -7.72 -2.97 -5.40
C ILE A 213 -6.38 -2.45 -4.91
N SER A 214 -6.32 -2.24 -3.62
CA SER A 214 -5.12 -1.86 -2.88
C SER A 214 -4.97 -2.79 -1.68
N TYR A 215 -3.81 -2.81 -1.09
CA TYR A 215 -3.57 -3.61 0.09
C TYR A 215 -2.59 -2.94 1.03
N MET A 216 -2.66 -3.34 2.30
CA MET A 216 -1.66 -3.00 3.30
C MET A 216 -1.14 -4.27 3.97
N VAL A 217 0.08 -4.20 4.43
CA VAL A 217 0.72 -5.23 5.26
C VAL A 217 0.84 -4.67 6.67
N LEU A 218 0.13 -5.26 7.60
CA LEU A 218 0.18 -4.86 9.02
C LEU A 218 1.29 -5.62 9.74
N PRO A 219 2.02 -4.95 10.65
CA PRO A 219 2.87 -5.66 11.59
C PRO A 219 2.03 -6.64 12.43
N GLU A 220 2.60 -7.77 12.79
CA GLU A 220 1.87 -8.81 13.53
C GLU A 220 1.29 -8.30 14.85
N GLN A 221 1.99 -7.39 15.52
CA GLN A 221 1.51 -6.79 16.78
C GLN A 221 0.21 -5.99 16.65
N LEU A 222 -0.15 -5.52 15.43
CA LEU A 222 -1.40 -4.82 15.18
C LEU A 222 -2.55 -5.75 14.80
N LEU A 223 -2.29 -7.02 14.47
CA LEU A 223 -3.34 -7.95 14.05
C LEU A 223 -4.41 -8.20 15.12
N PRO A 224 -4.10 -8.36 16.40
CA PRO A 224 -5.14 -8.50 17.43
C PRO A 224 -6.10 -7.31 17.48
N ALA A 225 -5.59 -6.08 17.42
CA ALA A 225 -6.41 -4.88 17.39
C ALA A 225 -7.23 -4.77 16.09
N TRP A 226 -6.65 -5.15 14.96
CA TRP A 226 -7.36 -5.23 13.69
C TRP A 226 -8.53 -6.21 13.77
N HIS A 227 -8.31 -7.43 14.20
CA HIS A 227 -9.36 -8.45 14.31
C HIS A 227 -10.44 -8.05 15.29
N ALA A 228 -10.09 -7.44 16.44
CA ALA A 228 -11.05 -6.97 17.41
C ALA A 228 -12.00 -5.90 16.85
N LYS A 229 -11.50 -5.01 16.00
CA LYS A 229 -12.31 -3.91 15.41
C LYS A 229 -13.07 -4.32 14.16
N TYR A 230 -12.50 -5.18 13.31
CA TYR A 230 -12.97 -5.38 11.95
C TYR A 230 -13.44 -6.81 11.63
N ALA A 231 -13.41 -7.74 12.56
CA ALA A 231 -13.82 -9.13 12.31
C ALA A 231 -15.25 -9.27 11.76
N LEU A 232 -16.14 -8.33 12.12
CA LEU A 232 -17.55 -8.35 11.70
C LEU A 232 -17.80 -7.55 10.40
N TYR A 233 -16.79 -6.84 9.89
CA TYR A 233 -16.94 -6.06 8.65
C TYR A 233 -16.75 -6.94 7.43
N SER A 234 -17.51 -6.67 6.38
CA SER A 234 -17.34 -7.31 5.08
C SER A 234 -16.18 -6.69 4.31
N GLY A 235 -15.54 -7.46 3.45
CA GLY A 235 -14.57 -6.95 2.49
C GLY A 235 -15.20 -5.97 1.51
N THR A 236 -14.43 -4.97 1.07
CA THR A 236 -14.92 -3.89 0.20
C THR A 236 -14.69 -4.16 -1.27
N VAL A 237 -13.94 -5.18 -1.64
CA VAL A 237 -13.70 -5.60 -3.03
C VAL A 237 -14.51 -6.86 -3.32
N SER A 238 -15.17 -6.93 -4.49
CA SER A 238 -15.94 -8.10 -4.87
C SER A 238 -15.06 -9.35 -5.00
N ARG A 239 -15.61 -10.52 -4.70
CA ARG A 239 -14.92 -11.80 -4.91
C ARG A 239 -14.59 -12.04 -6.38
N PHE A 240 -15.43 -11.55 -7.31
CA PHE A 240 -15.17 -11.63 -8.74
C PHE A 240 -13.83 -11.00 -9.12
N GLU A 241 -13.60 -9.78 -8.66
CA GLU A 241 -12.35 -9.05 -8.94
C GLU A 241 -11.16 -9.64 -8.18
N GLN A 242 -11.35 -9.98 -6.92
CA GLN A 242 -10.28 -10.55 -6.11
C GLN A 242 -9.79 -11.89 -6.68
N GLN A 243 -10.69 -12.80 -7.04
CA GLN A 243 -10.33 -14.10 -7.60
C GLN A 243 -9.70 -13.95 -8.99
N THR A 244 -10.20 -13.03 -9.80
CA THR A 244 -9.60 -12.75 -11.12
C THR A 244 -8.17 -12.21 -10.97
N LEU A 245 -7.95 -11.25 -10.08
CA LEU A 245 -6.62 -10.70 -9.82
C LEU A 245 -5.67 -11.76 -9.25
N ALA A 246 -6.14 -12.61 -8.33
CA ALA A 246 -5.34 -13.71 -7.80
C ALA A 246 -4.83 -14.63 -8.92
N ARG A 247 -5.69 -15.00 -9.87
CA ARG A 247 -5.30 -15.79 -11.05
C ARG A 247 -4.34 -15.05 -11.96
N PHE A 248 -4.54 -13.75 -12.14
CA PHE A 248 -3.66 -12.91 -12.94
C PHE A 248 -2.24 -12.87 -12.36
N ILE A 249 -2.12 -12.80 -11.05
CA ILE A 249 -0.82 -12.83 -10.37
C ILE A 249 -0.21 -14.23 -10.41
N THR A 250 -0.93 -15.25 -9.96
CA THR A 250 -0.42 -16.63 -9.84
C THR A 250 -0.11 -17.28 -11.18
N GLY A 251 -0.81 -16.90 -12.23
CA GLY A 251 -0.57 -17.37 -13.59
C GLY A 251 0.63 -16.73 -14.29
N GLY A 252 1.34 -15.81 -13.62
CA GLY A 252 2.48 -15.10 -14.17
C GLY A 252 2.12 -13.97 -15.15
N TYR A 253 0.85 -13.68 -15.33
CA TYR A 253 0.40 -12.62 -16.23
C TYR A 253 0.78 -11.23 -15.74
N PHE A 254 0.73 -11.02 -14.43
CA PHE A 254 1.13 -9.74 -13.82
C PHE A 254 2.62 -9.45 -14.05
N THR A 255 3.49 -10.42 -13.81
CA THR A 255 4.93 -10.28 -14.07
C THR A 255 5.21 -9.97 -15.53
N ARG A 256 4.55 -10.65 -16.46
CA ARG A 256 4.69 -10.38 -17.91
C ARG A 256 4.17 -9.01 -18.30
N HIS A 257 3.07 -8.56 -17.68
CA HIS A 257 2.54 -7.22 -17.90
C HIS A 257 3.55 -6.16 -17.47
N LEU A 258 4.09 -6.27 -16.25
CA LEU A 258 5.10 -5.33 -15.73
C LEU A 258 6.36 -5.29 -16.59
N ALA A 259 6.78 -6.42 -17.16
CA ALA A 259 7.94 -6.49 -18.06
C ALA A 259 7.73 -5.77 -19.40
N ARG A 260 6.48 -5.61 -19.83
CA ARG A 260 6.15 -4.88 -21.07
C ARG A 260 6.03 -3.37 -20.87
N GLU A 261 5.70 -2.96 -19.65
CA GLU A 261 5.52 -1.55 -19.28
C GLU A 261 6.84 -0.85 -18.91
N ARG A 262 7.92 -1.60 -18.73
CA ARG A 262 9.28 -1.10 -18.50
C ARG A 262 10.01 -0.81 -19.80
#